data_0489a053e5537ad913566886d9dd0cc8
#
_entry.id   0489a053e5537ad913566886d9dd0cc8
#
_cell.length_a   1.000
_cell.length_b   1.000
_cell.length_c   1.000
_cell.angle_alpha   90.00
_cell.angle_beta   90.00
_cell.angle_gamma   90.00
#
_symmetry.space_group_name_H-M   'P 1'
#
loop_
_entity.id
_entity.type
_entity.pdbx_description
1 polymer ?
#
loop_
_entity_poly.entity_id
_entity_poly.type
_entity_poly.pdbx_seq_one_letter_code
_entity_poly.pdbx_strand_id
1 'polypeptide(L)'
;MSSSGSWASASALPLLQRVATAAFFIAFLAWLDVLPIPWFEREADGVVSFNYHPQSMTLAFVALMPEAVIAYADGEERRGMSHADAKRVHTALHVVATTLMVMGLMAIFANHRGHDIPPLYSAHSWMGVITTALVCCQAFLGVTVFFFNPMRAFLNLLGLGGDSSPPFGDVVGDGGVAAARARLAPYHRFFGAAAFLTGTFTCVSGLVEKQSFLKCPIDPT
;
A
#
# COMPACT_ATOMS: atom_id res chain seq x y z
N MET A 1 -42.27 5.64 9.81
CA MET A 1 -41.87 4.94 8.56
C MET A 1 -40.39 4.64 8.65
N SER A 2 -40.07 3.39 8.81
CA SER A 2 -38.75 2.87 9.16
C SER A 2 -37.82 2.87 7.94
N SER A 3 -36.67 3.51 8.03
CA SER A 3 -35.60 3.51 7.01
C SER A 3 -34.80 2.20 7.04
N SER A 4 -35.40 1.08 6.74
CA SER A 4 -34.76 -0.25 6.73
C SER A 4 -33.92 -0.51 5.48
N GLY A 5 -33.81 0.45 4.55
CA GLY A 5 -33.14 0.26 3.25
C GLY A 5 -31.63 0.53 3.24
N SER A 6 -31.04 1.23 4.24
CA SER A 6 -29.63 1.66 4.17
C SER A 6 -28.63 0.65 4.74
N TRP A 7 -29.03 -0.22 5.64
CA TRP A 7 -28.13 -1.14 6.34
C TRP A 7 -27.73 -2.37 5.54
N ALA A 8 -28.60 -2.85 4.65
CA ALA A 8 -28.30 -4.01 3.81
C ALA A 8 -27.25 -3.68 2.71
N SER A 9 -27.25 -2.45 2.20
CA SER A 9 -26.27 -2.02 1.17
C SER A 9 -24.85 -1.85 1.73
N ALA A 10 -24.74 -1.34 2.95
CA ALA A 10 -23.45 -1.16 3.61
C ALA A 10 -22.75 -2.48 3.97
N SER A 11 -23.50 -3.58 4.17
CA SER A 11 -22.94 -4.91 4.45
C SER A 11 -22.43 -5.65 3.21
N ALA A 12 -22.91 -5.30 2.02
CA ALA A 12 -22.54 -5.97 0.78
C ALA A 12 -21.19 -5.47 0.21
N LEU A 13 -20.79 -4.21 0.47
CA LEU A 13 -19.58 -3.61 -0.10
C LEU A 13 -18.28 -4.35 0.20
N PRO A 14 -17.98 -4.76 1.47
CA PRO A 14 -16.77 -5.51 1.74
C PRO A 14 -16.76 -6.90 1.11
N LEU A 15 -17.92 -7.56 1.01
CA LEU A 15 -18.04 -8.85 0.34
C LEU A 15 -17.81 -8.69 -1.16
N LEU A 16 -18.45 -7.70 -1.80
CA LEU A 16 -18.27 -7.40 -3.21
C LEU A 16 -16.82 -7.07 -3.54
N GLN A 17 -16.16 -6.26 -2.71
CA GLN A 17 -14.74 -5.93 -2.87
C GLN A 17 -13.87 -7.21 -2.81
N ARG A 18 -14.11 -8.13 -1.86
CA ARG A 18 -13.35 -9.38 -1.75
C ARG A 18 -13.57 -10.32 -2.91
N VAL A 19 -14.81 -10.42 -3.38
CA VAL A 19 -15.14 -11.19 -4.58
C VAL A 19 -14.45 -10.60 -5.81
N ALA A 20 -14.49 -9.28 -5.98
CA ALA A 20 -13.81 -8.59 -7.08
C ALA A 20 -12.28 -8.77 -7.01
N THR A 21 -11.69 -8.65 -5.82
CA THR A 21 -10.26 -8.90 -5.58
C THR A 21 -9.89 -10.34 -5.93
N ALA A 22 -10.66 -11.33 -5.49
CA ALA A 22 -10.41 -12.74 -5.79
C ALA A 22 -10.52 -13.02 -7.29
N ALA A 23 -11.56 -12.51 -7.95
CA ALA A 23 -11.76 -12.66 -9.40
C ALA A 23 -10.61 -12.00 -10.19
N PHE A 24 -10.20 -10.80 -9.77
CA PHE A 24 -9.06 -10.12 -10.37
C PHE A 24 -7.77 -10.96 -10.23
N PHE A 25 -7.50 -11.50 -9.04
CA PHE A 25 -6.30 -12.33 -8.82
C PHE A 25 -6.31 -13.61 -9.65
N ILE A 26 -7.46 -14.30 -9.76
CA ILE A 26 -7.59 -15.49 -10.60
C ILE A 26 -7.25 -15.14 -12.06
N ALA A 27 -7.85 -14.05 -12.59
CA ALA A 27 -7.59 -13.60 -13.93
C ALA A 27 -6.12 -13.15 -14.13
N PHE A 28 -5.54 -12.47 -13.14
CA PHE A 28 -4.16 -12.03 -13.14
C PHE A 28 -3.17 -13.19 -13.13
N LEU A 29 -3.40 -14.21 -12.30
CA LEU A 29 -2.56 -15.41 -12.24
C LEU A 29 -2.63 -16.19 -13.56
N ALA A 30 -3.83 -16.36 -14.11
CA ALA A 30 -4.01 -16.98 -15.42
C ALA A 30 -3.29 -16.21 -16.53
N TRP A 31 -3.30 -14.88 -16.45
CA TRP A 31 -2.55 -14.05 -17.42
C TRP A 31 -1.03 -14.21 -17.27
N LEU A 32 -0.51 -14.26 -16.05
CA LEU A 32 0.92 -14.48 -15.80
C LEU A 32 1.37 -15.86 -16.29
N ASP A 33 0.53 -16.88 -16.18
CA ASP A 33 0.84 -18.25 -16.63
C ASP A 33 1.00 -18.35 -18.15
N VAL A 34 0.36 -17.46 -18.90
CA VAL A 34 0.50 -17.36 -20.36
C VAL A 34 1.82 -16.68 -20.78
N LEU A 35 2.46 -15.94 -19.88
CA LEU A 35 3.72 -15.28 -20.18
C LEU A 35 4.87 -16.29 -20.23
N PRO A 36 5.75 -16.25 -21.22
CA PRO A 36 6.93 -17.11 -21.29
C PRO A 36 8.05 -16.62 -20.34
N ILE A 37 7.68 -16.29 -19.10
CA ILE A 37 8.56 -15.71 -18.08
C ILE A 37 8.39 -16.51 -16.80
N PRO A 38 9.48 -16.95 -16.14
CA PRO A 38 9.42 -17.68 -14.88
C PRO A 38 8.68 -16.89 -13.78
N TRP A 39 7.93 -17.59 -12.94
CA TRP A 39 7.13 -16.97 -11.87
C TRP A 39 8.00 -16.28 -10.81
N PHE A 40 8.88 -17.05 -10.17
CA PHE A 40 9.72 -16.60 -9.05
C PHE A 40 11.19 -17.01 -9.22
N GLU A 41 11.59 -17.32 -10.44
CA GLU A 41 12.95 -17.73 -10.77
C GLU A 41 13.69 -16.58 -11.46
N ARG A 42 14.97 -16.78 -11.68
CA ARG A 42 15.74 -15.95 -12.61
C ARG A 42 15.39 -16.31 -14.04
N GLU A 43 15.42 -15.35 -14.93
CA GLU A 43 15.29 -15.60 -16.36
C GLU A 43 16.49 -16.40 -16.88
N ALA A 44 16.41 -16.94 -18.08
CA ALA A 44 17.44 -17.81 -18.65
C ALA A 44 18.83 -17.14 -18.74
N ASP A 45 18.86 -15.80 -18.83
CA ASP A 45 20.05 -14.97 -18.81
C ASP A 45 20.57 -14.69 -17.38
N GLY A 46 19.91 -15.22 -16.36
CA GLY A 46 20.24 -15.02 -14.94
C GLY A 46 19.72 -13.72 -14.34
N VAL A 47 18.96 -12.92 -15.07
CA VAL A 47 18.32 -11.69 -14.58
C VAL A 47 17.13 -12.03 -13.70
N VAL A 48 16.82 -11.17 -12.73
CA VAL A 48 15.65 -11.31 -11.86
C VAL A 48 14.37 -11.25 -12.71
N SER A 49 13.53 -12.28 -12.57
CA SER A 49 12.28 -12.37 -13.33
C SER A 49 11.43 -11.11 -13.19
N PHE A 50 10.93 -10.62 -14.32
CA PHE A 50 9.96 -9.53 -14.39
C PHE A 50 8.73 -9.79 -13.50
N ASN A 51 8.28 -11.03 -13.40
CA ASN A 51 7.04 -11.41 -12.71
C ASN A 51 7.04 -11.09 -11.21
N TYR A 52 8.19 -10.94 -10.56
CA TYR A 52 8.24 -10.47 -9.16
C TYR A 52 7.62 -9.08 -9.00
N HIS A 53 7.78 -8.19 -9.99
CA HIS A 53 7.22 -6.84 -9.93
C HIS A 53 5.69 -6.83 -9.95
N PRO A 54 4.99 -7.32 -10.99
CA PRO A 54 3.54 -7.26 -11.06
C PRO A 54 2.86 -8.09 -9.95
N GLN A 55 3.43 -9.21 -9.53
CA GLN A 55 2.88 -10.01 -8.43
C GLN A 55 2.92 -9.26 -7.11
N SER A 56 4.08 -8.71 -6.74
CA SER A 56 4.25 -7.98 -5.49
C SER A 56 3.40 -6.71 -5.46
N MET A 57 3.36 -5.94 -6.56
CA MET A 57 2.56 -4.73 -6.65
C MET A 57 1.07 -5.01 -6.58
N THR A 58 0.60 -6.03 -7.30
CA THR A 58 -0.81 -6.41 -7.31
C THR A 58 -1.26 -6.91 -5.94
N LEU A 59 -0.47 -7.75 -5.28
CA LEU A 59 -0.76 -8.22 -3.93
C LEU A 59 -0.80 -7.06 -2.93
N ALA A 60 0.13 -6.11 -3.02
CA ALA A 60 0.17 -4.94 -2.15
C ALA A 60 -1.05 -4.04 -2.35
N PHE A 61 -1.30 -3.58 -3.59
CA PHE A 61 -2.27 -2.52 -3.86
C PHE A 61 -3.69 -3.02 -4.06
N VAL A 62 -3.89 -4.21 -4.63
CA VAL A 62 -5.23 -4.72 -4.96
C VAL A 62 -5.78 -5.64 -3.86
N ALA A 63 -4.93 -6.32 -3.09
CA ALA A 63 -5.40 -7.19 -2.02
C ALA A 63 -5.20 -6.60 -0.61
N LEU A 64 -3.97 -6.28 -0.23
CA LEU A 64 -3.67 -5.96 1.18
C LEU A 64 -4.10 -4.55 1.58
N MET A 65 -3.89 -3.55 0.73
CA MET A 65 -4.29 -2.17 1.06
C MET A 65 -5.80 -2.00 1.25
N PRO A 66 -6.69 -2.53 0.38
CA PRO A 66 -8.13 -2.45 0.63
C PRO A 66 -8.54 -3.17 1.92
N GLU A 67 -7.99 -4.36 2.21
CA GLU A 67 -8.26 -5.06 3.46
C GLU A 67 -7.80 -4.28 4.69
N ALA A 68 -6.66 -3.58 4.59
CA ALA A 68 -6.18 -2.71 5.66
C ALA A 68 -7.14 -1.54 5.93
N VAL A 69 -7.65 -0.90 4.88
CA VAL A 69 -8.63 0.19 4.99
C VAL A 69 -9.93 -0.31 5.60
N ILE A 70 -10.45 -1.46 5.10
CA ILE A 70 -11.69 -2.06 5.60
C ILE A 70 -11.54 -2.51 7.06
N ALA A 71 -10.40 -3.10 7.43
CA ALA A 71 -10.14 -3.53 8.80
C ALA A 71 -10.23 -2.36 9.79
N TYR A 72 -9.76 -1.18 9.41
CA TYR A 72 -9.84 0.01 10.26
C TYR A 72 -11.21 0.67 10.21
N ALA A 73 -11.84 0.78 9.03
CA ALA A 73 -13.13 1.45 8.86
C ALA A 73 -14.31 0.67 9.47
N ASP A 74 -14.29 -0.65 9.34
CA ASP A 74 -15.39 -1.54 9.74
C ASP A 74 -15.09 -2.42 10.97
N GLY A 75 -13.86 -2.36 11.48
CA GLY A 75 -13.38 -3.31 12.50
C GLY A 75 -14.19 -3.27 13.79
N GLU A 76 -14.55 -2.09 14.26
CA GLU A 76 -15.33 -1.91 15.48
C GLU A 76 -16.79 -2.32 15.28
N GLU A 77 -17.43 -1.83 14.23
CA GLU A 77 -18.87 -1.97 14.04
C GLU A 77 -19.27 -3.38 13.61
N ARG A 78 -18.49 -4.04 12.73
CA ARG A 78 -18.88 -5.30 12.11
C ARG A 78 -18.16 -6.51 12.66
N ARG A 79 -16.95 -6.34 13.17
CA ARG A 79 -16.13 -7.45 13.67
C ARG A 79 -16.02 -7.48 15.19
N GLY A 80 -16.59 -6.49 15.89
CA GLY A 80 -16.48 -6.35 17.34
C GLY A 80 -15.03 -6.18 17.80
N MET A 81 -14.16 -5.69 16.93
CA MET A 81 -12.75 -5.44 17.26
C MET A 81 -12.64 -4.18 18.10
N SER A 82 -11.71 -4.18 19.07
CA SER A 82 -11.37 -2.91 19.71
C SER A 82 -10.70 -1.95 18.71
N HIS A 83 -10.83 -0.65 18.95
CA HIS A 83 -10.13 0.36 18.13
C HIS A 83 -8.61 0.10 18.04
N ALA A 84 -8.02 -0.37 19.15
CA ALA A 84 -6.61 -0.74 19.18
C ALA A 84 -6.27 -1.91 18.27
N ASP A 85 -7.13 -2.93 18.20
CA ASP A 85 -6.92 -4.10 17.36
C ASP A 85 -7.16 -3.76 15.88
N ALA A 86 -8.20 -2.99 15.56
CA ALA A 86 -8.42 -2.48 14.20
C ALA A 86 -7.19 -1.69 13.69
N LYS A 87 -6.61 -0.84 14.54
CA LYS A 87 -5.39 -0.10 14.24
C LYS A 87 -4.18 -1.03 14.05
N ARG A 88 -4.02 -2.07 14.88
CA ARG A 88 -2.93 -3.06 14.72
C ARG A 88 -3.03 -3.81 13.40
N VAL A 89 -4.23 -4.28 13.05
CA VAL A 89 -4.47 -4.99 11.79
C VAL A 89 -4.20 -4.08 10.60
N HIS A 90 -4.72 -2.85 10.61
CA HIS A 90 -4.45 -1.85 9.58
C HIS A 90 -2.94 -1.64 9.39
N THR A 91 -2.22 -1.41 10.47
CA THR A 91 -0.77 -1.17 10.44
C THR A 91 -0.01 -2.40 9.93
N ALA A 92 -0.34 -3.60 10.43
CA ALA A 92 0.32 -4.84 10.01
C ALA A 92 0.15 -5.11 8.51
N LEU A 93 -1.06 -4.96 7.98
CA LEU A 93 -1.34 -5.12 6.56
C LEU A 93 -0.59 -4.09 5.70
N HIS A 94 -0.51 -2.83 6.15
CA HIS A 94 0.26 -1.81 5.44
C HIS A 94 1.77 -2.04 5.50
N VAL A 95 2.30 -2.58 6.60
CA VAL A 95 3.72 -2.98 6.69
C VAL A 95 4.02 -4.06 5.66
N VAL A 96 3.20 -5.10 5.57
CA VAL A 96 3.36 -6.17 4.57
C VAL A 96 3.23 -5.61 3.15
N ALA A 97 2.20 -4.80 2.87
CA ALA A 97 1.99 -4.19 1.56
C ALA A 97 3.18 -3.30 1.14
N THR A 98 3.70 -2.47 2.05
CA THR A 98 4.87 -1.62 1.78
C THR A 98 6.13 -2.46 1.53
N THR A 99 6.32 -3.55 2.27
CA THR A 99 7.43 -4.48 2.05
C THR A 99 7.35 -5.11 0.65
N LEU A 100 6.17 -5.59 0.26
CA LEU A 100 5.95 -6.12 -1.09
C LEU A 100 6.17 -5.07 -2.18
N MET A 101 5.73 -3.82 -1.97
CA MET A 101 6.01 -2.72 -2.88
C MET A 101 7.52 -2.51 -3.06
N VAL A 102 8.29 -2.50 -1.96
CA VAL A 102 9.76 -2.36 -2.02
C VAL A 102 10.39 -3.53 -2.77
N MET A 103 9.97 -4.76 -2.49
CA MET A 103 10.44 -5.96 -3.20
C MET A 103 10.15 -5.88 -4.71
N GLY A 104 8.93 -5.47 -5.07
CA GLY A 104 8.55 -5.29 -6.47
C GLY A 104 9.34 -4.20 -7.18
N LEU A 105 9.64 -3.08 -6.49
CA LEU A 105 10.51 -2.03 -7.02
C LEU A 105 11.95 -2.54 -7.22
N MET A 106 12.51 -3.24 -6.25
CA MET A 106 13.85 -3.82 -6.37
C MET A 106 13.91 -4.80 -7.55
N ALA A 107 12.88 -5.63 -7.73
CA ALA A 107 12.82 -6.58 -8.83
C ALA A 107 12.80 -5.87 -10.20
N ILE A 108 11.94 -4.86 -10.39
CA ILE A 108 11.86 -4.17 -11.68
C ILE A 108 13.12 -3.37 -11.99
N PHE A 109 13.74 -2.72 -11.00
CA PHE A 109 15.02 -2.03 -11.23
C PHE A 109 16.16 -3.01 -11.53
N ALA A 110 16.16 -4.21 -10.94
CA ALA A 110 17.13 -5.25 -11.28
C ALA A 110 16.90 -5.78 -12.71
N ASN A 111 15.64 -6.02 -13.08
CA ASN A 111 15.27 -6.48 -14.42
C ASN A 111 15.64 -5.45 -15.49
N HIS A 112 15.31 -4.16 -15.28
CA HIS A 112 15.68 -3.08 -16.20
C HIS A 112 17.19 -2.97 -16.41
N ARG A 113 17.97 -3.06 -15.32
CA ARG A 113 19.44 -3.03 -15.43
C ARG A 113 19.99 -4.25 -16.19
N GLY A 114 19.39 -5.43 -16.00
CA GLY A 114 19.83 -6.65 -16.67
C GLY A 114 19.53 -6.67 -18.17
N HIS A 115 18.51 -5.94 -18.60
CA HIS A 115 18.09 -5.87 -20.02
C HIS A 115 18.37 -4.50 -20.68
N ASP A 116 19.16 -3.64 -20.04
CA ASP A 116 19.47 -2.29 -20.54
C ASP A 116 18.23 -1.41 -20.84
N ILE A 117 17.12 -1.63 -20.10
CA ILE A 117 15.89 -0.86 -20.28
C ILE A 117 16.02 0.47 -19.54
N PRO A 118 15.80 1.63 -20.21
CA PRO A 118 15.88 2.94 -19.56
C PRO A 118 14.84 3.06 -18.43
N PRO A 119 15.17 3.68 -17.27
CA PRO A 119 14.19 3.95 -16.24
C PRO A 119 13.23 5.07 -16.66
N LEU A 120 12.02 5.05 -16.11
CA LEU A 120 11.03 6.13 -16.21
C LEU A 120 10.66 6.55 -17.64
N TYR A 121 10.66 5.62 -18.58
CA TYR A 121 10.36 5.89 -19.99
C TYR A 121 8.85 5.92 -20.30
N SER A 122 7.99 5.44 -19.38
CA SER A 122 6.57 5.28 -19.62
C SER A 122 5.70 6.03 -18.61
N ALA A 123 4.42 6.26 -18.97
CA ALA A 123 3.44 6.85 -18.07
C ALA A 123 3.21 5.96 -16.82
N HIS A 124 3.24 4.63 -16.98
CA HIS A 124 3.19 3.69 -15.85
C HIS A 124 4.32 3.92 -14.86
N SER A 125 5.55 4.10 -15.34
CA SER A 125 6.72 4.36 -14.49
C SER A 125 6.58 5.64 -13.67
N TRP A 126 6.11 6.72 -14.27
CA TRP A 126 5.86 8.00 -13.58
C TRP A 126 4.73 7.90 -12.55
N MET A 127 3.64 7.24 -12.91
CA MET A 127 2.56 6.95 -11.96
C MET A 127 3.05 6.10 -10.78
N GLY A 128 3.93 5.13 -11.06
CA GLY A 128 4.59 4.32 -10.03
C GLY A 128 5.42 5.14 -9.05
N VAL A 129 6.19 6.11 -9.54
CA VAL A 129 6.96 7.05 -8.69
C VAL A 129 6.04 7.88 -7.79
N ILE A 130 4.97 8.47 -8.36
CA ILE A 130 3.99 9.25 -7.60
C ILE A 130 3.35 8.38 -6.51
N THR A 131 2.90 7.18 -6.88
CA THR A 131 2.29 6.22 -5.94
C THR A 131 3.26 5.86 -4.81
N THR A 132 4.50 5.54 -5.15
CA THR A 132 5.55 5.20 -4.16
C THR A 132 5.78 6.34 -3.19
N ALA A 133 5.89 7.57 -3.69
CA ALA A 133 6.06 8.76 -2.86
C ALA A 133 4.88 8.94 -1.90
N LEU A 134 3.65 8.80 -2.39
CA LEU A 134 2.44 8.88 -1.56
C LEU A 134 2.43 7.80 -0.47
N VAL A 135 2.75 6.55 -0.81
CA VAL A 135 2.81 5.45 0.16
C VAL A 135 3.89 5.70 1.21
N CYS A 136 5.08 6.13 0.82
CA CYS A 136 6.17 6.46 1.75
C CYS A 136 5.76 7.60 2.71
N CYS A 137 5.16 8.66 2.20
CA CYS A 137 4.65 9.75 3.03
C CYS A 137 3.56 9.27 4.01
N GLN A 138 2.64 8.40 3.54
CA GLN A 138 1.58 7.83 4.39
C GLN A 138 2.15 6.89 5.47
N ALA A 139 3.12 6.05 5.12
CA ALA A 139 3.78 5.17 6.08
C ALA A 139 4.53 5.98 7.14
N PHE A 140 5.29 7.00 6.73
CA PHE A 140 5.98 7.91 7.64
C PHE A 140 5.01 8.62 8.59
N LEU A 141 3.95 9.22 8.05
CA LEU A 141 2.93 9.91 8.84
C LEU A 141 2.19 8.94 9.77
N GLY A 142 1.85 7.75 9.28
CA GLY A 142 1.19 6.70 10.05
C GLY A 142 2.02 6.25 11.25
N VAL A 143 3.30 5.99 11.03
CA VAL A 143 4.22 5.56 12.10
C VAL A 143 4.48 6.68 13.09
N THR A 144 4.82 7.87 12.62
CA THR A 144 5.27 8.97 13.50
C THR A 144 4.12 9.59 14.30
N VAL A 145 2.95 9.77 13.69
CA VAL A 145 1.84 10.51 14.33
C VAL A 145 0.83 9.57 14.95
N PHE A 146 0.49 8.48 14.27
CA PHE A 146 -0.63 7.63 14.68
C PHE A 146 -0.20 6.39 15.45
N PHE A 147 0.99 5.82 15.19
CA PHE A 147 1.42 4.59 15.85
C PHE A 147 2.34 4.84 17.04
N PHE A 148 3.44 5.54 16.83
CA PHE A 148 4.37 5.88 17.88
C PHE A 148 4.20 7.35 18.30
N ASN A 149 4.63 7.66 19.54
CA ASN A 149 5.04 8.99 19.92
C ASN A 149 6.58 9.01 19.87
N PRO A 150 7.19 9.27 18.71
CA PRO A 150 8.64 9.13 18.53
C PRO A 150 9.41 10.12 19.40
N MET A 151 8.83 11.28 19.69
CA MET A 151 9.45 12.27 20.57
C MET A 151 9.53 11.74 22.00
N ARG A 152 8.47 11.11 22.51
CA ARG A 152 8.46 10.52 23.86
C ARG A 152 9.41 9.31 23.92
N ALA A 153 9.40 8.46 22.89
CA ALA A 153 10.32 7.33 22.81
C ALA A 153 11.78 7.78 22.73
N PHE A 154 12.07 8.81 21.95
CA PHE A 154 13.40 9.40 21.82
C PHE A 154 13.89 10.05 23.14
N LEU A 155 13.04 10.81 23.81
CA LEU A 155 13.34 11.40 25.12
C LEU A 155 13.58 10.34 26.19
N ASN A 156 12.78 9.26 26.20
CA ASN A 156 12.98 8.13 27.11
C ASN A 156 14.31 7.40 26.81
N LEU A 157 14.66 7.23 25.54
CA LEU A 157 15.94 6.64 25.13
C LEU A 157 17.14 7.47 25.58
N LEU A 158 17.01 8.80 25.59
CA LEU A 158 18.06 9.71 26.06
C LEU A 158 18.10 9.86 27.60
N GLY A 159 17.23 9.15 28.34
CA GLY A 159 17.12 9.29 29.79
C GLY A 159 16.54 10.64 30.25
N LEU A 160 15.98 11.42 29.31
CA LEU A 160 15.39 12.74 29.55
C LEU A 160 13.86 12.67 29.77
N GLY A 161 13.27 11.47 29.69
CA GLY A 161 11.87 11.20 29.92
C GLY A 161 11.56 11.01 31.41
N GLY A 162 11.76 12.04 32.24
CA GLY A 162 11.32 12.05 33.62
C GLY A 162 9.83 12.30 33.72
N ASP A 163 9.21 11.92 34.88
CA ASP A 163 7.79 12.18 35.22
C ASP A 163 7.45 13.68 35.36
N SER A 164 8.42 14.55 35.21
CA SER A 164 8.26 16.00 35.22
C SER A 164 8.11 16.48 33.76
N SER A 165 7.07 17.24 33.50
CA SER A 165 6.78 17.92 32.26
C SER A 165 8.06 18.48 31.63
N PRO A 166 8.40 18.13 30.35
CA PRO A 166 9.58 18.66 29.71
C PRO A 166 9.50 20.18 29.60
N PRO A 167 10.65 20.89 29.50
CA PRO A 167 10.68 22.35 29.37
C PRO A 167 9.99 22.90 28.10
N PHE A 168 9.62 22.02 27.16
CA PHE A 168 8.69 22.26 26.06
C PHE A 168 7.29 21.73 26.45
N GLY A 169 6.82 22.10 27.63
CA GLY A 169 5.49 21.75 28.12
C GLY A 169 4.43 21.92 27.04
N ASP A 170 3.31 21.26 27.16
CA ASP A 170 2.08 21.32 26.37
C ASP A 170 2.14 21.03 24.87
N VAL A 171 3.24 21.26 24.15
CA VAL A 171 3.34 20.94 22.71
C VAL A 171 3.53 19.44 22.47
N VAL A 172 4.07 18.71 23.41
CA VAL A 172 4.39 17.27 23.33
C VAL A 172 3.64 16.43 24.37
N GLY A 173 2.84 17.04 25.24
CA GLY A 173 1.94 16.35 26.17
C GLY A 173 0.89 15.52 25.44
N ASP A 174 0.24 14.59 26.13
CA ASP A 174 -0.81 13.72 25.57
C ASP A 174 -1.91 14.54 24.85
N GLY A 175 -2.23 15.74 25.33
CA GLY A 175 -3.14 16.69 24.69
C GLY A 175 -2.63 17.22 23.35
N GLY A 176 -1.33 17.54 23.24
CA GLY A 176 -0.71 18.01 21.98
C GLY A 176 -0.67 16.93 20.91
N VAL A 177 -0.37 15.69 21.29
CA VAL A 177 -0.39 14.53 20.38
C VAL A 177 -1.81 14.24 19.91
N ALA A 178 -2.80 14.28 20.78
CA ALA A 178 -4.20 14.08 20.42
C ALA A 178 -4.69 15.17 19.46
N ALA A 179 -4.34 16.44 19.70
CA ALA A 179 -4.66 17.55 18.82
C ALA A 179 -3.98 17.42 17.44
N ALA A 180 -2.70 17.00 17.38
CA ALA A 180 -1.99 16.75 16.14
C ALA A 180 -2.65 15.61 15.34
N ARG A 181 -3.01 14.51 16.01
CA ARG A 181 -3.75 13.40 15.37
C ARG A 181 -5.08 13.84 14.81
N ALA A 182 -5.85 14.62 15.56
CA ALA A 182 -7.14 15.14 15.09
C ALA A 182 -7.00 16.03 13.85
N ARG A 183 -5.97 16.89 13.81
CA ARG A 183 -5.70 17.78 12.69
C ARG A 183 -5.19 17.02 11.45
N LEU A 184 -4.39 15.99 11.63
CA LEU A 184 -3.73 15.25 10.52
C LEU A 184 -4.58 14.09 10.00
N ALA A 185 -5.56 13.58 10.76
CA ALA A 185 -6.40 12.47 10.35
C ALA A 185 -7.15 12.68 9.02
N PRO A 186 -7.74 13.86 8.71
CA PRO A 186 -8.37 14.10 7.42
C PRO A 186 -7.39 13.99 6.25
N TYR A 187 -6.19 14.53 6.41
CA TYR A 187 -5.14 14.47 5.39
C TYR A 187 -4.63 13.04 5.20
N HIS A 188 -4.40 12.31 6.30
CA HIS A 188 -4.02 10.90 6.23
C HIS A 188 -5.06 10.08 5.46
N ARG A 189 -6.35 10.28 5.73
CA ARG A 189 -7.43 9.58 4.99
C ARG A 189 -7.47 9.98 3.53
N PHE A 190 -7.39 11.27 3.22
CA PHE A 190 -7.44 11.77 1.84
C PHE A 190 -6.25 11.24 1.00
N PHE A 191 -5.03 11.45 1.48
CA PHE A 191 -3.84 10.99 0.77
C PHE A 191 -3.68 9.47 0.79
N GLY A 192 -4.19 8.78 1.81
CA GLY A 192 -4.27 7.33 1.84
C GLY A 192 -5.19 6.79 0.75
N ALA A 193 -6.37 7.39 0.57
CA ALA A 193 -7.26 7.06 -0.54
C ALA A 193 -6.62 7.36 -1.91
N ALA A 194 -5.94 8.50 -2.04
CA ALA A 194 -5.21 8.84 -3.26
C ALA A 194 -4.10 7.82 -3.57
N ALA A 195 -3.31 7.41 -2.58
CA ALA A 195 -2.27 6.40 -2.72
C ALA A 195 -2.85 5.03 -3.17
N PHE A 196 -3.98 4.63 -2.58
CA PHE A 196 -4.67 3.41 -2.97
C PHE A 196 -5.18 3.47 -4.41
N LEU A 197 -5.89 4.54 -4.79
CA LEU A 197 -6.45 4.69 -6.14
C LEU A 197 -5.36 4.80 -7.20
N THR A 198 -4.32 5.61 -6.97
CA THR A 198 -3.20 5.72 -7.91
C THR A 198 -2.43 4.41 -8.02
N GLY A 199 -2.23 3.68 -6.92
CA GLY A 199 -1.57 2.39 -6.91
C GLY A 199 -2.35 1.34 -7.70
N THR A 200 -3.65 1.24 -7.49
CA THR A 200 -4.52 0.33 -8.24
C THR A 200 -4.52 0.68 -9.74
N PHE A 201 -4.63 1.97 -10.07
CA PHE A 201 -4.56 2.43 -11.46
C PHE A 201 -3.19 2.11 -12.09
N THR A 202 -2.10 2.30 -11.33
CA THR A 202 -0.74 1.96 -11.79
C THR A 202 -0.62 0.46 -12.07
N CYS A 203 -1.18 -0.41 -11.24
CA CYS A 203 -1.21 -1.85 -11.53
C CYS A 203 -1.91 -2.14 -12.86
N VAL A 204 -3.08 -1.55 -13.10
CA VAL A 204 -3.83 -1.74 -14.36
C VAL A 204 -3.04 -1.21 -15.55
N SER A 205 -2.46 0.00 -15.46
CA SER A 205 -1.67 0.59 -16.55
C SER A 205 -0.43 -0.25 -16.90
N GLY A 206 0.22 -0.85 -15.88
CA GLY A 206 1.36 -1.75 -16.08
C GLY A 206 0.97 -3.04 -16.82
N LEU A 207 -0.20 -3.60 -16.54
CA LEU A 207 -0.71 -4.76 -17.28
C LEU A 207 -0.97 -4.40 -18.74
N VAL A 208 -1.57 -3.23 -19.01
CA VAL A 208 -1.81 -2.74 -20.38
C VAL A 208 -0.51 -2.49 -21.12
N GLU A 209 0.48 -1.88 -20.47
CA GLU A 209 1.80 -1.63 -21.05
C GLU A 209 2.50 -2.94 -21.41
N LYS A 210 2.57 -3.91 -20.49
CA LYS A 210 3.16 -5.22 -20.79
C LYS A 210 2.45 -5.93 -21.93
N GLN A 211 1.12 -5.88 -21.97
CA GLN A 211 0.36 -6.46 -23.07
C GLN A 211 0.67 -5.82 -24.42
N SER A 212 0.98 -4.53 -24.44
CA SER A 212 1.36 -3.82 -25.67
C SER A 212 2.70 -4.33 -26.21
N PHE A 213 3.69 -4.57 -25.36
CA PHE A 213 4.97 -5.15 -25.76
C PHE A 213 4.86 -6.58 -26.30
N LEU A 214 3.92 -7.37 -25.77
CA LEU A 214 3.69 -8.73 -26.29
C LEU A 214 3.04 -8.74 -27.66
N LYS A 215 2.23 -7.72 -28.00
CA LYS A 215 1.54 -7.62 -29.29
C LYS A 215 2.39 -6.96 -30.39
N CYS A 216 3.29 -6.09 -30.00
CA CYS A 216 4.19 -5.37 -30.90
C CYS A 216 5.63 -5.57 -30.42
N PRO A 217 6.25 -6.74 -30.64
CA PRO A 217 7.65 -6.92 -30.34
C PRO A 217 8.43 -5.87 -31.11
N ILE A 218 9.22 -5.06 -30.40
CA ILE A 218 10.17 -4.13 -31.01
C ILE A 218 11.22 -5.00 -31.65
N ASP A 219 11.27 -5.00 -33.00
CA ASP A 219 12.29 -5.70 -33.76
C ASP A 219 13.63 -5.05 -33.42
N PRO A 220 14.59 -5.75 -32.83
CA PRO A 220 15.91 -5.18 -32.53
C PRO A 220 16.73 -5.17 -33.84
N THR A 221 16.52 -4.14 -34.69
CA THR A 221 17.44 -3.85 -35.81
C THR A 221 18.61 -3.03 -35.32
#